data_5e6124afa2652d89cfd413cf0e34fb89
#
_entry.id   5e6124afa2652d89cfd413cf0e34fb89
#
_cell.length_a   1.000
_cell.length_b   1.000
_cell.length_c   1.000
_cell.angle_alpha   90.00
_cell.angle_beta   90.00
_cell.angle_gamma   90.00
#
_symmetry.space_group_name_H-M   'P 1'
#
loop_
_entity.id
_entity.type
_entity.pdbx_description
1 polymer ?
#
loop_
_entity_poly.entity_id
_entity_poly.type
_entity_poly.pdbx_seq_one_letter_code
_entity_poly.pdbx_strand_id
1 'polypeptide(L)'
;PEKIRENLKNRYGVRKYKIQEVVRPGQVILIQVMKEERGQKGAALTTFVSLAGKYIVLMPNTAKGGGISRKIFNYEDRNKIREILKKIEIPKNMGLIVRTAGARKTKNEIANDLENTIAVWEKIKSNAINSTAPILIHEEGDIIKRALRDTYDNDTKYVYVEGNEGYQKAKSFMKQFMPRSAKYVKKYRGKIPLFHSEDIEKDLNKIYLR
;
A
#
# COMPACT_ATOMS: atom_id res chain seq x y z
N PRO A 1 5.21 -31.45 22.51
CA PRO A 1 4.23 -30.93 21.52
C PRO A 1 3.39 -29.79 22.06
N GLU A 2 2.90 -29.83 23.34
CA GLU A 2 2.08 -28.74 23.94
C GLU A 2 2.86 -27.44 24.19
N LYS A 3 4.07 -27.53 24.74
CA LYS A 3 4.94 -26.34 24.94
C LYS A 3 5.29 -25.61 23.64
N ILE A 4 5.40 -26.31 22.52
CA ILE A 4 5.63 -25.70 21.21
C ILE A 4 4.35 -24.99 20.72
N ARG A 5 3.18 -25.60 20.95
CA ARG A 5 1.86 -24.97 20.66
C ARG A 5 1.61 -23.74 21.54
N GLU A 6 1.99 -23.78 22.80
CA GLU A 6 1.87 -22.64 23.72
C GLU A 6 2.83 -21.51 23.38
N ASN A 7 4.08 -21.81 23.00
CA ASN A 7 5.03 -20.82 22.51
C ASN A 7 4.61 -20.20 21.16
N LEU A 8 3.98 -20.96 20.28
CA LEU A 8 3.40 -20.44 19.04
C LEU A 8 2.16 -19.58 19.31
N LYS A 9 1.31 -19.94 20.29
CA LYS A 9 0.19 -19.12 20.76
C LYS A 9 0.67 -17.81 21.38
N ASN A 10 1.75 -17.84 22.16
CA ASN A 10 2.35 -16.65 22.78
C ASN A 10 3.06 -15.72 21.78
N ARG A 11 3.51 -16.25 20.62
CA ARG A 11 4.22 -15.48 19.59
C ARG A 11 3.29 -14.56 18.79
N TYR A 12 2.00 -14.83 18.77
CA TYR A 12 1.00 -14.07 18.01
C TYR A 12 -0.08 -13.42 18.88
N GLY A 13 0.22 -13.05 20.10
CA GLY A 13 -0.53 -12.27 21.12
C GLY A 13 -2.07 -12.11 20.99
N VAL A 14 -2.60 -12.15 19.79
CA VAL A 14 -3.99 -11.85 19.46
C VAL A 14 -4.93 -13.05 19.64
N ARG A 15 -4.39 -14.29 19.71
CA ARG A 15 -5.23 -15.51 19.83
C ARG A 15 -5.65 -15.86 21.25
N LYS A 16 -5.23 -15.09 22.25
CA LYS A 16 -5.57 -15.34 23.67
C LYS A 16 -6.96 -14.90 24.08
N TYR A 17 -7.54 -13.95 23.35
CA TYR A 17 -8.78 -13.30 23.75
C TYR A 17 -9.88 -13.60 22.72
N LYS A 18 -11.08 -13.86 23.19
CA LYS A 18 -12.27 -13.89 22.34
C LYS A 18 -12.61 -12.45 21.92
N ILE A 19 -13.23 -12.29 20.76
CA ILE A 19 -13.58 -10.96 20.26
C ILE A 19 -14.48 -10.20 21.23
N GLN A 20 -15.35 -10.90 21.93
CA GLN A 20 -16.25 -10.34 22.94
C GLN A 20 -15.52 -9.80 24.18
N GLU A 21 -14.31 -10.25 24.45
CA GLU A 21 -13.47 -9.79 25.55
C GLU A 21 -12.70 -8.52 25.19
N VAL A 22 -12.49 -8.28 23.90
CA VAL A 22 -11.65 -7.18 23.37
C VAL A 22 -12.48 -6.03 22.85
N VAL A 23 -13.61 -6.31 22.22
CA VAL A 23 -14.49 -5.31 21.59
C VAL A 23 -15.80 -5.24 22.38
N ARG A 24 -16.19 -4.03 22.80
CA ARG A 24 -17.42 -3.77 23.55
C ARG A 24 -18.47 -3.11 22.67
N PRO A 25 -19.78 -3.38 22.91
CA PRO A 25 -20.86 -2.63 22.24
C PRO A 25 -20.71 -1.12 22.44
N GLY A 26 -20.96 -0.34 21.39
CA GLY A 26 -20.81 1.13 21.40
C GLY A 26 -19.36 1.65 21.29
N GLN A 27 -18.37 0.77 21.23
CA GLN A 27 -16.97 1.17 21.03
C GLN A 27 -16.73 1.58 19.58
N VAL A 28 -16.10 2.75 19.38
CA VAL A 28 -15.62 3.20 18.08
C VAL A 28 -14.26 2.56 17.79
N ILE A 29 -14.14 1.93 16.63
CA ILE A 29 -12.92 1.27 16.18
C ILE A 29 -12.54 1.70 14.77
N LEU A 30 -11.24 1.77 14.49
CA LEU A 30 -10.73 1.96 13.12
C LEU A 30 -10.60 0.59 12.44
N ILE A 31 -11.24 0.44 11.29
CA ILE A 31 -11.20 -0.79 10.50
C ILE A 31 -10.70 -0.49 9.09
N GLN A 32 -10.03 -1.47 8.49
CA GLN A 32 -9.67 -1.46 7.07
C GLN A 32 -10.50 -2.49 6.33
N VAL A 33 -11.11 -2.08 5.22
CA VAL A 33 -11.81 -2.98 4.30
C VAL A 33 -10.76 -3.65 3.41
N MET A 34 -10.60 -4.95 3.56
CA MET A 34 -9.66 -5.75 2.77
C MET A 34 -10.25 -6.24 1.46
N LYS A 35 -11.54 -6.53 1.46
CA LYS A 35 -12.32 -6.96 0.30
C LYS A 35 -13.72 -6.40 0.43
N GLU A 36 -14.25 -5.93 -0.67
CA GLU A 36 -15.63 -5.49 -0.78
C GLU A 36 -16.61 -6.67 -0.70
N GLU A 37 -17.86 -6.36 -0.54
CA GLU A 37 -18.96 -7.35 -0.60
C GLU A 37 -18.98 -8.05 -1.95
N ARG A 38 -19.24 -9.35 -1.93
CA ARG A 38 -19.37 -10.15 -3.15
C ARG A 38 -20.53 -11.14 -3.03
N GLY A 39 -21.62 -10.84 -3.74
CA GLY A 39 -22.84 -11.63 -3.65
C GLY A 39 -23.37 -11.60 -2.22
N GLN A 40 -23.59 -12.79 -1.63
CA GLN A 40 -24.07 -12.94 -0.25
C GLN A 40 -22.97 -12.84 0.83
N LYS A 41 -21.70 -12.66 0.44
CA LYS A 41 -20.60 -12.52 1.38
C LYS A 41 -20.38 -11.06 1.70
N GLY A 42 -20.50 -10.70 2.98
CA GLY A 42 -20.15 -9.36 3.47
C GLY A 42 -18.67 -9.01 3.28
N ALA A 43 -18.34 -7.74 3.45
CA ALA A 43 -16.98 -7.23 3.33
C ALA A 43 -16.01 -7.91 4.33
N ALA A 44 -14.78 -8.13 3.90
CA ALA A 44 -13.73 -8.62 4.79
C ALA A 44 -13.03 -7.44 5.47
N LEU A 45 -13.13 -7.38 6.79
CA LEU A 45 -12.65 -6.30 7.62
C LEU A 45 -11.47 -6.74 8.48
N THR A 46 -10.58 -5.82 8.81
CA THR A 46 -9.51 -6.02 9.78
C THR A 46 -9.24 -4.77 10.59
N THR A 47 -8.79 -4.93 11.83
CA THR A 47 -8.27 -3.86 12.67
C THR A 47 -6.76 -3.67 12.50
N PHE A 48 -6.08 -4.63 11.87
CA PHE A 48 -4.66 -4.52 11.53
C PHE A 48 -4.48 -3.73 10.25
N VAL A 49 -4.19 -2.45 10.38
CA VAL A 49 -4.02 -1.54 9.24
C VAL A 49 -2.73 -1.85 8.49
N SER A 50 -2.82 -1.88 7.17
CA SER A 50 -1.68 -2.01 6.27
C SER A 50 -1.74 -0.94 5.19
N LEU A 51 -0.69 -0.12 5.10
CA LEU A 51 -0.57 0.96 4.13
C LEU A 51 0.49 0.61 3.09
N ALA A 52 0.11 0.60 1.83
CA ALA A 52 0.99 0.26 0.74
C ALA A 52 1.74 1.50 0.23
N GLY A 53 3.04 1.57 0.47
CA GLY A 53 3.97 2.43 -0.24
C GLY A 53 4.36 1.83 -1.60
N LYS A 54 5.28 2.48 -2.29
CA LYS A 54 5.82 1.97 -3.56
C LYS A 54 6.71 0.75 -3.34
N TYR A 55 7.64 0.84 -2.42
CA TYR A 55 8.67 -0.17 -2.14
C TYR A 55 8.41 -0.96 -0.87
N ILE A 56 7.55 -0.45 0.00
CA ILE A 56 7.24 -1.02 1.29
C ILE A 56 5.74 -1.20 1.52
N VAL A 57 5.40 -1.98 2.55
CA VAL A 57 4.09 -1.96 3.21
C VAL A 57 4.35 -1.66 4.68
N LEU A 58 3.70 -0.62 5.19
CA LEU A 58 3.75 -0.24 6.59
C LEU A 58 2.56 -0.84 7.34
N MET A 59 2.82 -1.46 8.47
CA MET A 59 1.81 -1.98 9.39
C MET A 59 1.90 -1.18 10.71
N PRO A 60 1.17 -0.07 10.83
CA PRO A 60 1.39 0.90 11.91
C PRO A 60 0.97 0.42 13.29
N ASN A 61 0.12 -0.60 13.37
CA ASN A 61 -0.37 -1.17 14.63
C ASN A 61 0.03 -2.64 14.85
N THR A 62 1.13 -3.08 14.23
CA THR A 62 1.62 -4.46 14.34
C THR A 62 3.10 -4.46 14.73
N ALA A 63 3.38 -4.46 16.02
CA ALA A 63 4.73 -4.31 16.58
C ALA A 63 5.74 -5.41 16.21
N LYS A 64 5.29 -6.59 15.81
CA LYS A 64 6.14 -7.75 15.48
C LYS A 64 5.99 -8.22 14.03
N GLY A 65 5.41 -7.41 13.19
CA GLY A 65 5.26 -7.70 11.77
C GLY A 65 6.33 -6.97 10.98
N GLY A 66 7.10 -7.69 10.19
CA GLY A 66 8.04 -7.04 9.29
C GLY A 66 8.95 -8.03 8.62
N GLY A 67 9.64 -7.56 7.58
CA GLY A 67 10.59 -8.40 6.87
C GLY A 67 10.67 -8.10 5.39
N ILE A 68 10.88 -9.14 4.63
CA ILE A 68 11.11 -9.09 3.19
C ILE A 68 10.05 -9.95 2.52
N SER A 69 9.45 -9.44 1.45
CA SER A 69 8.48 -10.18 0.64
C SER A 69 8.98 -11.58 0.30
N ARG A 70 8.08 -12.57 0.44
CA ARG A 70 8.39 -13.97 0.08
C ARG A 70 8.65 -14.15 -1.41
N LYS A 71 8.18 -13.22 -2.25
CA LYS A 71 8.39 -13.22 -3.70
C LYS A 71 9.79 -12.75 -4.14
N ILE A 72 10.65 -12.31 -3.22
CA ILE A 72 12.05 -12.00 -3.49
C ILE A 72 12.84 -13.27 -3.19
N PHE A 73 13.16 -14.03 -4.23
CA PHE A 73 13.84 -15.34 -4.09
C PHE A 73 15.36 -15.21 -4.02
N ASN A 74 15.94 -14.15 -4.64
CA ASN A 74 17.39 -13.98 -4.68
C ASN A 74 17.93 -13.72 -3.27
N TYR A 75 18.89 -14.56 -2.86
CA TYR A 75 19.51 -14.49 -1.53
C TYR A 75 20.33 -13.22 -1.33
N GLU A 76 21.05 -12.76 -2.36
CA GLU A 76 21.86 -11.55 -2.29
C GLU A 76 20.98 -10.30 -2.11
N ASP A 77 19.88 -10.19 -2.88
CA ASP A 77 18.94 -9.10 -2.74
C ASP A 77 18.32 -9.09 -1.34
N ARG A 78 17.98 -10.26 -0.80
CA ARG A 78 17.45 -10.38 0.57
C ARG A 78 18.47 -9.93 1.62
N ASN A 79 19.74 -10.24 1.46
CA ASN A 79 20.79 -9.82 2.39
C ASN A 79 21.01 -8.30 2.31
N LYS A 80 21.08 -7.73 1.11
CA LYS A 80 21.16 -6.27 0.92
C LYS A 80 20.00 -5.55 1.60
N ILE A 81 18.77 -6.06 1.44
CA ILE A 81 17.58 -5.48 2.08
C ILE A 81 17.68 -5.58 3.61
N ARG A 82 18.16 -6.71 4.17
CA ARG A 82 18.36 -6.84 5.62
C ARG A 82 19.32 -5.79 6.16
N GLU A 83 20.44 -5.56 5.46
CA GLU A 83 21.41 -4.53 5.84
C GLU A 83 20.83 -3.12 5.74
N ILE A 84 20.00 -2.85 4.74
CA ILE A 84 19.28 -1.58 4.61
C ILE A 84 18.30 -1.41 5.78
N LEU A 85 17.50 -2.42 6.11
CA LEU A 85 16.52 -2.37 7.19
C LEU A 85 17.17 -2.17 8.57
N LYS A 86 18.36 -2.72 8.81
CA LYS A 86 19.12 -2.46 10.06
C LYS A 86 19.54 -0.99 10.21
N LYS A 87 19.68 -0.26 9.10
CA LYS A 87 20.14 1.13 9.04
C LYS A 87 18.99 2.14 8.99
N ILE A 88 17.75 1.68 8.91
CA ILE A 88 16.54 2.50 8.89
C ILE A 88 15.89 2.43 10.27
N GLU A 89 15.61 3.58 10.86
CA GLU A 89 14.86 3.66 12.11
C GLU A 89 13.38 3.44 11.85
N ILE A 90 12.88 2.29 12.30
CA ILE A 90 11.47 1.93 12.24
C ILE A 90 10.89 2.13 13.65
N PRO A 91 9.77 2.85 13.82
CA PRO A 91 9.14 3.01 15.14
C PRO A 91 8.83 1.63 15.76
N LYS A 92 9.11 1.46 17.06
CA LYS A 92 9.03 0.15 17.78
C LYS A 92 7.67 -0.54 17.68
N ASN A 93 6.61 0.23 17.47
CA ASN A 93 5.23 -0.27 17.41
C ASN A 93 4.76 -0.55 15.97
N MET A 94 5.62 -0.40 14.97
CA MET A 94 5.27 -0.56 13.57
C MET A 94 6.02 -1.73 12.94
N GLY A 95 5.35 -2.45 12.05
CA GLY A 95 5.94 -3.45 11.17
C GLY A 95 6.17 -2.90 9.78
N LEU A 96 7.22 -3.36 9.11
CA LEU A 96 7.58 -2.97 7.75
C LEU A 96 7.88 -4.21 6.91
N ILE A 97 7.26 -4.30 5.74
CA ILE A 97 7.58 -5.34 4.74
C ILE A 97 8.10 -4.68 3.47
N VAL A 98 9.28 -5.07 3.02
CA VAL A 98 9.81 -4.64 1.72
C VAL A 98 9.15 -5.46 0.60
N ARG A 99 8.56 -4.76 -0.37
CA ARG A 99 7.90 -5.34 -1.55
C ARG A 99 8.92 -5.77 -2.61
N THR A 100 8.48 -6.54 -3.61
CA THR A 100 9.32 -6.93 -4.76
C THR A 100 9.90 -5.73 -5.51
N ALA A 101 9.12 -4.64 -5.65
CA ALA A 101 9.58 -3.39 -6.25
C ALA A 101 10.74 -2.70 -5.50
N GLY A 102 10.92 -3.04 -4.21
CA GLY A 102 12.02 -2.53 -3.38
C GLY A 102 13.31 -3.38 -3.41
N ALA A 103 13.33 -4.51 -4.15
CA ALA A 103 14.45 -5.48 -4.10
C ALA A 103 15.82 -4.88 -4.47
N ARG A 104 15.84 -3.94 -5.43
CA ARG A 104 17.09 -3.33 -5.94
C ARG A 104 17.15 -1.82 -5.67
N LYS A 105 16.47 -1.37 -4.60
CA LYS A 105 16.40 0.05 -4.25
C LYS A 105 17.43 0.43 -3.19
N THR A 106 17.82 1.68 -3.21
CA THR A 106 18.76 2.27 -2.26
C THR A 106 18.11 2.47 -0.89
N LYS A 107 18.94 2.62 0.15
CA LYS A 107 18.48 2.99 1.50
C LYS A 107 17.59 4.24 1.47
N ASN A 108 18.03 5.28 0.72
CA ASN A 108 17.33 6.55 0.67
C ASN A 108 15.95 6.44 0.01
N GLU A 109 15.82 5.63 -1.05
CA GLU A 109 14.52 5.40 -1.70
C GLU A 109 13.54 4.69 -0.76
N ILE A 110 14.01 3.69 -0.02
CA ILE A 110 13.19 2.95 0.96
C ILE A 110 12.84 3.84 2.16
N ALA A 111 13.78 4.65 2.64
CA ALA A 111 13.55 5.57 3.75
C ALA A 111 12.53 6.66 3.38
N ASN A 112 12.66 7.26 2.21
CA ASN A 112 11.70 8.27 1.73
C ASN A 112 10.28 7.68 1.56
N ASP A 113 10.18 6.44 1.06
CA ASP A 113 8.87 5.76 0.93
C ASP A 113 8.26 5.48 2.31
N LEU A 114 9.09 5.13 3.30
CA LEU A 114 8.66 4.96 4.68
C LEU A 114 8.17 6.27 5.29
N GLU A 115 8.89 7.36 5.14
CA GLU A 115 8.51 8.68 5.65
C GLU A 115 7.18 9.14 5.05
N ASN A 116 7.01 9.00 3.73
CA ASN A 116 5.76 9.31 3.05
C ASN A 116 4.58 8.47 3.57
N THR A 117 4.82 7.18 3.81
CA THR A 117 3.77 6.27 4.29
C THR A 117 3.43 6.55 5.77
N ILE A 118 4.41 6.93 6.59
CA ILE A 118 4.18 7.40 7.96
C ILE A 118 3.35 8.70 7.94
N ALA A 119 3.65 9.64 7.05
CA ALA A 119 2.87 10.87 6.93
C ALA A 119 1.39 10.60 6.57
N VAL A 120 1.14 9.62 5.70
CA VAL A 120 -0.23 9.16 5.41
C VAL A 120 -0.90 8.58 6.66
N TRP A 121 -0.19 7.77 7.44
CA TRP A 121 -0.70 7.22 8.69
C TRP A 121 -1.05 8.30 9.72
N GLU A 122 -0.17 9.30 9.90
CA GLU A 122 -0.44 10.42 10.81
C GLU A 122 -1.70 11.19 10.39
N LYS A 123 -1.89 11.41 9.08
CA LYS A 123 -3.11 12.03 8.55
C LYS A 123 -4.36 11.19 8.83
N ILE A 124 -4.29 9.87 8.66
CA ILE A 124 -5.39 8.95 8.97
C ILE A 124 -5.73 9.05 10.46
N LYS A 125 -4.75 9.04 11.36
CA LYS A 125 -4.97 9.18 12.81
C LYS A 125 -5.64 10.52 13.15
N SER A 126 -5.12 11.62 12.61
CA SER A 126 -5.67 12.94 12.84
C SER A 126 -7.12 13.04 12.38
N ASN A 127 -7.42 12.52 11.17
CA ASN A 127 -8.78 12.50 10.66
C ASN A 127 -9.71 11.64 11.52
N ALA A 128 -9.24 10.47 11.97
CA ALA A 128 -10.03 9.56 12.80
C ALA A 128 -10.39 10.18 14.15
N ILE A 129 -9.45 10.89 14.78
CA ILE A 129 -9.67 11.56 16.08
C ILE A 129 -10.66 12.71 15.94
N ASN A 130 -10.61 13.46 14.83
CA ASN A 130 -11.43 14.65 14.60
C ASN A 130 -12.78 14.35 13.93
N SER A 131 -13.13 13.09 13.72
CA SER A 131 -14.33 12.68 13.00
C SER A 131 -15.30 11.93 13.91
N THR A 132 -16.59 12.02 13.58
CA THR A 132 -17.66 11.27 14.27
C THR A 132 -17.97 10.00 13.47
N ALA A 133 -17.88 8.84 14.13
CA ALA A 133 -18.20 7.56 13.50
C ALA A 133 -19.72 7.39 13.28
N PRO A 134 -20.18 6.67 12.23
CA PRO A 134 -19.36 6.02 11.19
C PRO A 134 -19.01 6.97 10.03
N ILE A 135 -17.75 6.99 9.60
CA ILE A 135 -17.29 7.84 8.49
C ILE A 135 -16.11 7.19 7.76
N LEU A 136 -16.00 7.45 6.45
CA LEU A 136 -14.83 7.08 5.65
C LEU A 136 -13.65 8.03 5.98
N ILE A 137 -12.61 7.48 6.57
CA ILE A 137 -11.43 8.24 7.01
C ILE A 137 -10.40 8.40 5.89
N HIS A 138 -10.16 7.33 5.15
CA HIS A 138 -9.15 7.27 4.09
C HIS A 138 -9.55 6.25 3.03
N GLU A 139 -9.38 6.62 1.79
CA GLU A 139 -9.61 5.77 0.63
C GLU A 139 -8.36 5.72 -0.25
N GLU A 140 -7.92 4.51 -0.56
CA GLU A 140 -6.80 4.25 -1.48
C GLU A 140 -7.29 3.98 -2.92
N GLY A 141 -8.54 4.30 -3.20
CA GLY A 141 -9.30 3.89 -4.38
C GLY A 141 -8.93 4.55 -5.72
N ASP A 142 -8.02 5.53 -5.74
CA ASP A 142 -7.63 6.18 -7.00
C ASP A 142 -6.77 5.25 -7.86
N ILE A 143 -7.38 4.73 -8.95
CA ILE A 143 -6.73 3.82 -9.89
C ILE A 143 -5.46 4.41 -10.50
N ILE A 144 -5.41 5.73 -10.71
CA ILE A 144 -4.26 6.44 -11.27
C ILE A 144 -3.09 6.36 -10.29
N LYS A 145 -3.34 6.64 -9.01
CA LYS A 145 -2.32 6.56 -7.96
C LYS A 145 -1.81 5.13 -7.81
N ARG A 146 -2.71 4.15 -7.82
CA ARG A 146 -2.36 2.73 -7.74
C ARG A 146 -1.52 2.30 -8.94
N ALA A 147 -1.93 2.64 -10.16
CA ALA A 147 -1.19 2.34 -11.37
C ALA A 147 0.22 2.95 -11.33
N LEU A 148 0.34 4.24 -11.02
CA LEU A 148 1.64 4.92 -10.92
C LEU A 148 2.53 4.32 -9.84
N ARG A 149 1.97 3.98 -8.69
CA ARG A 149 2.71 3.36 -7.59
C ARG A 149 3.28 1.99 -7.98
N ASP A 150 2.47 1.17 -8.62
CA ASP A 150 2.81 -0.24 -8.84
C ASP A 150 3.49 -0.50 -10.19
N THR A 151 3.26 0.33 -11.22
CA THR A 151 3.79 0.09 -12.58
C THR A 151 4.88 1.06 -13.02
N TYR A 152 4.91 2.30 -12.46
CA TYR A 152 5.95 3.26 -12.87
C TYR A 152 7.34 2.80 -12.41
N ASP A 153 8.30 2.78 -13.33
CA ASP A 153 9.71 2.48 -13.07
C ASP A 153 10.65 3.53 -13.70
N ASN A 154 11.97 3.35 -13.55
CA ASN A 154 12.97 4.26 -14.09
C ASN A 154 13.11 4.17 -15.63
N ASP A 155 12.65 3.09 -16.24
CA ASP A 155 12.70 2.86 -17.66
C ASP A 155 11.49 3.47 -18.38
N THR A 156 10.49 3.91 -17.62
CA THR A 156 9.30 4.58 -18.12
C THR A 156 9.65 5.96 -18.64
N LYS A 157 9.56 6.17 -19.96
CA LYS A 157 9.89 7.43 -20.62
C LYS A 157 8.83 8.50 -20.37
N TYR A 158 7.56 8.15 -20.54
CA TYR A 158 6.43 9.06 -20.38
C TYR A 158 5.21 8.34 -19.81
N VAL A 159 4.38 9.11 -19.11
CA VAL A 159 3.06 8.69 -18.63
C VAL A 159 2.05 9.65 -19.26
N TYR A 160 1.30 9.19 -20.25
CA TYR A 160 0.22 9.96 -20.85
C TYR A 160 -1.06 9.75 -20.08
N VAL A 161 -1.73 10.83 -19.73
CA VAL A 161 -2.99 10.80 -19.00
C VAL A 161 -4.03 11.63 -19.74
N GLU A 162 -5.15 10.99 -20.08
CA GLU A 162 -6.29 11.64 -20.69
C GLU A 162 -7.15 12.32 -19.62
N GLY A 163 -7.76 13.44 -20.01
CA GLY A 163 -8.56 14.26 -19.11
C GLY A 163 -7.73 15.18 -18.20
N ASN A 164 -8.33 16.30 -17.83
CA ASN A 164 -7.63 17.30 -17.00
C ASN A 164 -7.51 16.84 -15.53
N GLU A 165 -8.58 16.30 -15.00
CA GLU A 165 -8.64 15.84 -13.59
C GLU A 165 -7.63 14.71 -13.35
N GLY A 166 -7.64 13.68 -14.21
CA GLY A 166 -6.70 12.57 -14.15
C GLY A 166 -5.25 13.03 -14.25
N TYR A 167 -4.94 13.95 -15.15
CA TYR A 167 -3.62 14.53 -15.28
C TYR A 167 -3.16 15.27 -14.02
N GLN A 168 -4.03 16.08 -13.41
CA GLN A 168 -3.71 16.80 -12.17
C GLN A 168 -3.47 15.82 -11.00
N LYS A 169 -4.31 14.81 -10.86
CA LYS A 169 -4.15 13.74 -9.85
C LYS A 169 -2.82 12.99 -10.04
N ALA A 170 -2.52 12.56 -11.27
CA ALA A 170 -1.27 11.88 -11.59
C ALA A 170 -0.05 12.76 -11.28
N LYS A 171 -0.08 14.02 -11.72
CA LYS A 171 1.02 14.96 -11.51
C LYS A 171 1.25 15.30 -10.05
N SER A 172 0.19 15.50 -9.27
CA SER A 172 0.27 15.76 -7.83
C SER A 172 0.84 14.56 -7.08
N PHE A 173 0.38 13.35 -7.40
CA PHE A 173 0.92 12.13 -6.81
C PHE A 173 2.42 11.96 -7.13
N MET A 174 2.82 12.13 -8.38
CA MET A 174 4.22 12.01 -8.78
C MET A 174 5.11 13.08 -8.14
N LYS A 175 4.61 14.32 -7.97
CA LYS A 175 5.34 15.36 -7.24
C LYS A 175 5.58 15.00 -5.78
N GLN A 176 4.62 14.36 -5.13
CA GLN A 176 4.71 13.97 -3.72
C GLN A 176 5.65 12.77 -3.50
N PHE A 177 5.50 11.72 -4.31
CA PHE A 177 6.20 10.45 -4.08
C PHE A 177 7.46 10.28 -4.94
N MET A 178 7.52 10.91 -6.12
CA MET A 178 8.61 10.79 -7.08
C MET A 178 8.89 12.15 -7.76
N PRO A 179 9.37 13.17 -7.05
CA PRO A 179 9.47 14.55 -7.56
C PRO A 179 10.29 14.67 -8.85
N ARG A 180 11.40 13.91 -8.95
CA ARG A 180 12.27 13.91 -10.14
C ARG A 180 11.59 13.37 -11.39
N SER A 181 10.57 12.52 -11.22
CA SER A 181 9.85 11.86 -12.30
C SER A 181 8.55 12.57 -12.69
N ALA A 182 8.10 13.56 -11.92
CA ALA A 182 6.88 14.31 -12.19
C ALA A 182 6.86 15.02 -13.56
N LYS A 183 8.04 15.32 -14.12
CA LYS A 183 8.18 15.92 -15.47
C LYS A 183 7.78 14.98 -16.59
N TYR A 184 7.79 13.68 -16.38
CA TYR A 184 7.44 12.67 -17.38
C TYR A 184 5.93 12.44 -17.50
N VAL A 185 5.11 12.96 -16.57
CA VAL A 185 3.65 12.94 -16.68
C VAL A 185 3.22 14.02 -17.66
N LYS A 186 2.58 13.61 -18.74
CA LYS A 186 2.10 14.47 -19.82
C LYS A 186 0.59 14.32 -20.00
N LYS A 187 -0.08 15.45 -20.23
CA LYS A 187 -1.49 15.44 -20.59
C LYS A 187 -1.63 15.00 -22.05
N TYR A 188 -2.46 13.97 -22.28
CA TYR A 188 -2.82 13.57 -23.62
C TYR A 188 -3.72 14.64 -24.27
N ARG A 189 -3.47 14.96 -25.53
CA ARG A 189 -4.17 16.02 -26.30
C ARG A 189 -4.66 15.54 -27.66
N GLY A 190 -4.68 14.22 -27.88
CA GLY A 190 -5.18 13.65 -29.14
C GLY A 190 -6.68 13.88 -29.31
N LYS A 191 -7.14 13.81 -30.55
CA LYS A 191 -8.57 13.88 -30.90
C LYS A 191 -9.29 12.54 -30.70
N ILE A 192 -8.55 11.44 -30.79
CA ILE A 192 -9.03 10.08 -30.59
C ILE A 192 -8.73 9.69 -29.14
N PRO A 193 -9.59 8.97 -28.41
CA PRO A 193 -9.31 8.52 -27.06
C PRO A 193 -7.98 7.77 -26.96
N LEU A 194 -7.22 7.98 -25.89
CA LEU A 194 -5.85 7.48 -25.73
C LEU A 194 -5.77 5.95 -25.92
N PHE A 195 -6.65 5.19 -25.27
CA PHE A 195 -6.62 3.73 -25.36
C PHE A 195 -7.01 3.22 -26.75
N HIS A 196 -7.83 3.97 -27.46
CA HIS A 196 -8.17 3.63 -28.82
C HIS A 196 -7.01 3.90 -29.77
N SER A 197 -6.31 5.05 -29.61
CA SER A 197 -5.14 5.41 -30.45
C SER A 197 -3.96 4.46 -30.28
N GLU A 198 -3.84 3.80 -29.12
CA GLU A 198 -2.77 2.86 -28.79
C GLU A 198 -3.22 1.38 -28.90
N ASP A 199 -4.38 1.10 -29.50
CA ASP A 199 -4.98 -0.24 -29.66
C ASP A 199 -5.19 -1.04 -28.35
N ILE A 200 -5.10 -0.37 -27.18
CA ILE A 200 -5.23 -0.99 -25.87
C ILE A 200 -6.64 -1.58 -25.67
N GLU A 201 -7.67 -0.95 -26.21
CA GLU A 201 -9.05 -1.45 -26.11
C GLU A 201 -9.21 -2.82 -26.76
N LYS A 202 -8.54 -3.09 -27.87
CA LYS A 202 -8.54 -4.40 -28.53
C LYS A 202 -7.94 -5.47 -27.64
N ASP A 203 -6.86 -5.14 -26.93
CA ASP A 203 -6.18 -6.09 -26.04
C ASP A 203 -6.99 -6.32 -24.75
N LEU A 204 -7.63 -5.30 -24.20
CA LEU A 204 -8.58 -5.45 -23.09
C LEU A 204 -9.73 -6.37 -23.46
N ASN A 205 -10.35 -6.18 -24.64
CA ASN A 205 -11.44 -7.03 -25.13
C ASN A 205 -11.00 -8.49 -25.26
N LYS A 206 -9.78 -8.77 -25.74
CA LYS A 206 -9.25 -10.14 -25.79
C LYS A 206 -9.12 -10.79 -24.39
N ILE A 207 -8.81 -9.99 -23.36
CA ILE A 207 -8.68 -10.48 -21.97
C ILE A 207 -10.06 -10.81 -21.41
N TYR A 208 -11.09 -9.99 -21.68
CA TYR A 208 -12.46 -10.23 -21.22
C TYR A 208 -13.18 -11.38 -21.93
N LEU A 209 -12.77 -11.74 -23.14
CA LEU A 209 -13.36 -12.83 -23.93
C LEU A 209 -12.74 -14.21 -23.64
N ARG A 210 -11.78 -14.29 -22.73
CA ARG A 210 -11.21 -15.55 -22.22
C ARG A 210 -11.88 -15.94 -20.90
#